data_f9a0ca7b76a7248d08f02fd614f6c43a
#
_entry.id   f9a0ca7b76a7248d08f02fd614f6c43a
#
_cell.length_a   1.000
_cell.length_b   1.000
_cell.length_c   1.000
_cell.angle_alpha   90.00
_cell.angle_beta   90.00
_cell.angle_gamma   90.00
#
_symmetry.space_group_name_H-M   'P 1'
#
loop_
_entity.id
_entity.type
_entity.pdbx_description
1 polymer ?
#
loop_
_entity_poly.entity_id
_entity_poly.type
_entity_poly.pdbx_seq_one_letter_code
_entity_poly.pdbx_strand_id
1 'polypeptide(L)'
;MRKLTALILTGILITFSLVGCGQNTRLNPSSPTTLSIWHVYGNQSESPFNDAIDEFNSTVGKEKGVFVSVTSMVDSDSIDQHLFDAAKGTPGSGDFPDLFTAYPRVAEGIGEELLTDWNEIYSEEELSVFVDDFLAEGNISGRQLTLPIAKSTELLFVNKTLFDRFANESGFSVKDFETFDGLFEMASAYYEWSDGKDLFQYDDFYNYFLINVAAKGDELIKNGKVNCDTNEFKDVFYAIAEPGIEGGISLYDNFGSDLWKTGDIISYIGSSAGILYTRDDVTYPDNSVEKIELSVLAYPVFEGAAPTVMQRGVTLFAHKTDDAKKNKAMEIFVDFLAEKDNNIEFASASGYIPGTDEAFEGLFTNLEGVENPKYRMLYEAVSDMYGKYTFKPLPVFENSSAVQKEFDGNVTNILSKARAEYQARVYVGEDKNTVLPELCEKALNELKSKY
;
A
#
# COMPACT_ATOMS: atom_id res chain seq x y z
N MET A 1 45.19 27.31 -58.84
CA MET A 1 44.32 26.14 -58.83
C MET A 1 44.55 25.17 -57.68
N ARG A 2 45.76 24.95 -57.17
CA ARG A 2 46.05 24.04 -56.05
C ARG A 2 45.50 24.50 -54.70
N LYS A 3 45.25 25.79 -54.43
CA LYS A 3 44.73 26.33 -53.19
C LYS A 3 43.17 26.27 -53.06
N LEU A 4 42.48 26.23 -54.21
CA LEU A 4 41.03 26.15 -54.27
C LEU A 4 40.52 24.70 -54.00
N THR A 5 41.29 23.70 -54.47
CA THR A 5 40.98 22.28 -54.28
C THR A 5 41.17 21.83 -52.85
N ALA A 6 42.12 22.43 -52.11
CA ALA A 6 42.33 22.13 -50.70
C ALA A 6 41.17 22.66 -49.78
N LEU A 7 40.57 23.81 -50.13
CA LEU A 7 39.46 24.39 -49.39
C LEU A 7 38.14 23.60 -49.57
N ILE A 8 37.92 23.02 -50.75
CA ILE A 8 36.73 22.21 -51.06
C ILE A 8 36.81 20.83 -50.42
N LEU A 9 38.01 20.22 -50.32
CA LEU A 9 38.19 18.96 -49.59
C LEU A 9 38.05 19.11 -48.08
N THR A 10 38.48 20.25 -47.49
CA THR A 10 38.31 20.53 -46.06
C THR A 10 36.86 20.84 -45.69
N GLY A 11 36.10 21.47 -46.59
CA GLY A 11 34.66 21.72 -46.41
C GLY A 11 33.81 20.46 -46.47
N ILE A 12 34.21 19.45 -47.28
CA ILE A 12 33.49 18.17 -47.37
C ILE A 12 33.81 17.25 -46.18
N LEU A 13 34.99 17.35 -45.55
CA LEU A 13 35.30 16.56 -44.34
C LEU A 13 34.62 17.09 -43.07
N ILE A 14 34.24 18.37 -43.00
CA ILE A 14 33.57 18.98 -41.83
C ILE A 14 32.04 18.69 -41.84
N THR A 15 31.45 18.42 -43.00
CA THR A 15 30.02 18.07 -43.09
C THR A 15 29.69 16.62 -42.76
N PHE A 16 30.68 15.73 -42.66
CA PHE A 16 30.46 14.33 -42.24
C PHE A 16 30.62 14.06 -40.73
N SER A 17 30.96 15.07 -39.93
CA SER A 17 31.19 14.90 -38.47
C SER A 17 29.98 15.27 -37.62
N LEU A 18 28.81 15.50 -38.19
CA LEU A 18 27.54 15.83 -37.49
C LEU A 18 26.44 14.81 -37.72
N VAL A 19 26.79 13.58 -38.14
CA VAL A 19 25.88 12.46 -37.92
C VAL A 19 26.15 11.97 -36.52
N GLY A 20 25.64 12.70 -35.51
CA GLY A 20 25.45 12.16 -34.19
C GLY A 20 24.61 10.91 -34.36
N CYS A 21 25.04 9.81 -33.76
CA CYS A 21 24.24 8.61 -33.57
C CYS A 21 23.03 8.99 -32.69
N GLY A 22 22.02 9.63 -33.24
CA GLY A 22 20.70 9.69 -32.67
C GLY A 22 20.19 8.24 -32.62
N GLN A 23 20.06 7.66 -31.46
CA GLN A 23 19.43 6.35 -31.32
C GLN A 23 18.05 6.41 -32.01
N ASN A 24 17.72 5.40 -32.80
CA ASN A 24 16.45 5.37 -33.51
C ASN A 24 15.30 5.07 -32.54
N THR A 25 14.65 6.10 -32.03
CA THR A 25 13.50 6.04 -31.13
C THR A 25 12.17 5.82 -31.87
N ARG A 26 12.17 5.69 -33.19
CA ARG A 26 10.95 5.57 -33.98
C ARG A 26 10.30 4.19 -33.76
N LEU A 27 9.14 4.18 -33.13
CA LEU A 27 8.29 3.02 -32.99
C LEU A 27 7.50 2.71 -34.27
N ASN A 28 7.01 1.47 -34.39
CA ASN A 28 6.32 1.04 -35.63
C ASN A 28 5.02 0.27 -35.26
N PRO A 29 3.83 0.83 -35.54
CA PRO A 29 2.56 0.17 -35.30
C PRO A 29 2.40 -1.21 -35.97
N SER A 30 3.08 -1.46 -37.09
CA SER A 30 3.05 -2.75 -37.77
C SER A 30 3.99 -3.80 -37.16
N SER A 31 4.89 -3.38 -36.25
CA SER A 31 5.80 -4.23 -35.49
C SER A 31 6.05 -3.57 -34.15
N PRO A 32 5.08 -3.67 -33.22
CA PRO A 32 5.14 -2.94 -31.96
C PRO A 32 6.31 -3.37 -31.08
N THR A 33 6.84 -2.42 -30.31
CA THR A 33 7.78 -2.70 -29.22
C THR A 33 6.99 -3.27 -28.06
N THR A 34 7.37 -4.46 -27.59
CA THR A 34 6.71 -5.11 -26.44
C THR A 34 7.44 -4.74 -25.16
N LEU A 35 6.67 -4.34 -24.16
CA LEU A 35 7.08 -4.21 -22.77
C LEU A 35 6.44 -5.30 -21.94
N SER A 36 7.19 -5.91 -21.05
CA SER A 36 6.66 -6.80 -20.01
C SER A 36 6.43 -6.03 -18.71
N ILE A 37 5.28 -6.24 -18.06
CA ILE A 37 5.00 -5.65 -16.75
C ILE A 37 4.56 -6.72 -15.75
N TRP A 38 5.11 -6.66 -14.53
CA TRP A 38 4.65 -7.42 -13.37
C TRP A 38 4.01 -6.47 -12.37
N HIS A 39 2.82 -6.82 -11.85
CA HIS A 39 2.11 -5.96 -10.91
C HIS A 39 1.27 -6.74 -9.89
N VAL A 40 0.83 -6.03 -8.83
CA VAL A 40 0.00 -6.54 -7.73
C VAL A 40 -1.35 -5.81 -7.61
N TYR A 41 -1.77 -5.07 -8.62
CA TYR A 41 -3.04 -4.35 -8.61
C TYR A 41 -4.20 -5.27 -9.00
N GLY A 42 -4.93 -5.77 -7.98
CA GLY A 42 -6.05 -6.69 -8.16
C GLY A 42 -5.63 -8.16 -8.21
N ASN A 43 -6.56 -9.03 -8.52
CA ASN A 43 -6.35 -10.48 -8.67
C ASN A 43 -6.52 -10.92 -10.14
N GLN A 44 -6.32 -12.22 -10.41
CA GLN A 44 -6.40 -12.75 -11.78
C GLN A 44 -7.78 -12.61 -12.43
N SER A 45 -8.85 -12.50 -11.65
CA SER A 45 -10.22 -12.42 -12.15
C SER A 45 -10.79 -11.01 -12.17
N GLU A 46 -10.19 -10.08 -11.42
CA GLU A 46 -10.66 -8.70 -11.28
C GLU A 46 -9.46 -7.77 -11.03
N SER A 47 -9.00 -7.11 -12.08
CA SER A 47 -7.86 -6.21 -12.01
C SER A 47 -8.10 -4.97 -12.86
N PRO A 48 -8.51 -3.85 -12.26
CA PRO A 48 -8.67 -2.58 -12.97
C PRO A 48 -7.39 -2.11 -13.68
N PHE A 49 -6.23 -2.55 -13.22
CA PHE A 49 -4.98 -2.25 -13.91
C PHE A 49 -4.81 -3.06 -15.20
N ASN A 50 -5.28 -4.32 -15.24
CA ASN A 50 -5.33 -5.09 -16.48
C ASN A 50 -6.27 -4.43 -17.49
N ASP A 51 -7.41 -3.90 -17.04
CA ASP A 51 -8.37 -3.21 -17.90
C ASP A 51 -7.73 -1.95 -18.52
N ALA A 52 -6.99 -1.15 -17.73
CA ALA A 52 -6.23 0.00 -18.21
C ALA A 52 -5.13 -0.41 -19.23
N ILE A 53 -4.44 -1.54 -19.01
CA ILE A 53 -3.45 -2.07 -19.96
C ILE A 53 -4.12 -2.53 -21.26
N ASP A 54 -5.27 -3.17 -21.19
CA ASP A 54 -6.01 -3.62 -22.36
C ASP A 54 -6.55 -2.43 -23.15
N GLU A 55 -7.02 -1.38 -22.49
CA GLU A 55 -7.38 -0.12 -23.13
C GLU A 55 -6.17 0.53 -23.82
N PHE A 56 -5.03 0.67 -23.13
CA PHE A 56 -3.80 1.14 -23.74
C PHE A 56 -3.44 0.34 -24.99
N ASN A 57 -3.41 -0.98 -24.89
CA ASN A 57 -3.04 -1.88 -25.99
C ASN A 57 -3.98 -1.76 -27.20
N SER A 58 -5.26 -1.49 -26.97
CA SER A 58 -6.27 -1.37 -28.03
C SER A 58 -6.33 0.03 -28.66
N THR A 59 -5.85 1.05 -27.97
CA THR A 59 -5.91 2.48 -28.36
C THR A 59 -4.52 3.08 -28.61
N VAL A 60 -3.98 3.78 -27.64
CA VAL A 60 -2.70 4.52 -27.75
C VAL A 60 -1.53 3.60 -28.11
N GLY A 61 -1.43 2.45 -27.46
CA GLY A 61 -0.36 1.48 -27.73
C GLY A 61 -0.39 0.98 -29.17
N LYS A 62 -1.58 0.65 -29.69
CA LYS A 62 -1.78 0.26 -31.09
C LYS A 62 -1.39 1.37 -32.07
N GLU A 63 -1.76 2.62 -31.78
CA GLU A 63 -1.46 3.78 -32.62
C GLU A 63 0.03 4.08 -32.64
N LYS A 64 0.68 4.04 -31.46
CA LYS A 64 2.08 4.41 -31.29
C LYS A 64 3.06 3.27 -31.56
N GLY A 65 2.61 2.03 -31.68
CA GLY A 65 3.44 0.85 -31.91
C GLY A 65 4.09 0.34 -30.62
N VAL A 66 3.32 0.33 -29.53
CA VAL A 66 3.68 -0.23 -28.23
C VAL A 66 2.67 -1.32 -27.86
N PHE A 67 3.13 -2.39 -27.25
CA PHE A 67 2.28 -3.44 -26.67
C PHE A 67 2.80 -3.79 -25.27
N VAL A 68 1.93 -3.78 -24.26
CA VAL A 68 2.26 -4.17 -22.89
C VAL A 68 1.73 -5.57 -22.61
N SER A 69 2.64 -6.48 -22.25
CA SER A 69 2.34 -7.85 -21.84
C SER A 69 2.37 -7.93 -20.33
N VAL A 70 1.26 -8.32 -19.71
CA VAL A 70 1.06 -8.26 -18.28
C VAL A 70 1.24 -9.61 -17.60
N THR A 71 1.78 -9.61 -16.37
CA THR A 71 1.76 -10.71 -15.41
C THR A 71 1.31 -10.17 -14.06
N SER A 72 0.12 -10.58 -13.62
CA SER A 72 -0.39 -10.24 -12.28
C SER A 72 0.17 -11.20 -11.24
N MET A 73 0.66 -10.66 -10.13
CA MET A 73 1.14 -11.41 -8.97
C MET A 73 0.09 -11.39 -7.85
N VAL A 74 0.18 -12.36 -6.93
CA VAL A 74 -0.83 -12.54 -5.89
C VAL A 74 -0.79 -11.41 -4.86
N ASP A 75 0.42 -11.01 -4.45
CA ASP A 75 0.68 -10.01 -3.42
C ASP A 75 2.09 -9.42 -3.52
N SER A 76 2.37 -8.44 -2.66
CA SER A 76 3.65 -7.73 -2.64
C SER A 76 4.83 -8.64 -2.23
N ASP A 77 4.63 -9.61 -1.35
CA ASP A 77 5.71 -10.52 -0.95
C ASP A 77 6.09 -11.46 -2.10
N SER A 78 5.10 -11.92 -2.85
CA SER A 78 5.29 -12.78 -4.01
C SER A 78 6.05 -12.05 -5.12
N ILE A 79 5.67 -10.82 -5.46
CA ILE A 79 6.38 -10.06 -6.51
C ILE A 79 7.80 -9.71 -6.07
N ASP A 80 8.01 -9.30 -4.81
CA ASP A 80 9.34 -9.00 -4.27
C ASP A 80 10.27 -10.19 -4.44
N GLN A 81 9.83 -11.43 -4.08
CA GLN A 81 10.63 -12.65 -4.21
C GLN A 81 10.96 -12.96 -5.68
N HIS A 82 9.97 -12.86 -6.58
CA HIS A 82 10.20 -13.11 -8.01
C HIS A 82 11.17 -12.11 -8.62
N LEU A 83 11.08 -10.82 -8.22
CA LEU A 83 12.01 -9.77 -8.66
C LEU A 83 13.44 -10.05 -8.17
N PHE A 84 13.62 -10.44 -6.91
CA PHE A 84 14.95 -10.80 -6.38
C PHE A 84 15.55 -12.02 -7.08
N ASP A 85 14.73 -13.01 -7.38
CA ASP A 85 15.19 -14.22 -8.09
C ASP A 85 15.57 -13.91 -9.54
N ALA A 86 14.77 -13.08 -10.24
CA ALA A 86 15.05 -12.65 -11.60
C ALA A 86 16.29 -11.74 -11.67
N ALA A 87 16.44 -10.79 -10.74
CA ALA A 87 17.61 -9.90 -10.67
C ALA A 87 18.92 -10.68 -10.45
N LYS A 88 18.86 -11.75 -9.66
CA LYS A 88 20.02 -12.65 -9.41
C LYS A 88 20.25 -13.67 -10.51
N GLY A 89 19.36 -13.79 -11.49
CA GLY A 89 19.43 -14.81 -12.53
C GLY A 89 19.27 -16.23 -11.97
N THR A 90 18.44 -16.41 -10.94
CA THR A 90 18.16 -17.72 -10.33
C THR A 90 17.58 -18.65 -11.38
N PRO A 91 18.06 -19.92 -11.52
CA PRO A 91 17.52 -20.85 -12.49
C PRO A 91 16.01 -21.05 -12.33
N GLY A 92 15.25 -20.74 -13.39
CA GLY A 92 13.79 -20.86 -13.41
C GLY A 92 13.00 -19.59 -13.04
N SER A 93 13.67 -18.49 -12.69
CA SER A 93 12.99 -17.20 -12.34
C SER A 93 12.35 -16.50 -13.54
N GLY A 94 12.75 -16.84 -14.78
CA GLY A 94 12.37 -16.07 -15.98
C GLY A 94 13.21 -14.81 -16.18
N ASP A 95 12.86 -14.04 -17.22
CA ASP A 95 13.52 -12.78 -17.51
C ASP A 95 12.99 -11.68 -16.58
N PHE A 96 13.88 -10.75 -16.20
CA PHE A 96 13.50 -9.58 -15.41
C PHE A 96 12.54 -8.68 -16.24
N PRO A 97 11.42 -8.22 -15.67
CA PRO A 97 10.43 -7.46 -16.43
C PRO A 97 10.94 -6.06 -16.82
N ASP A 98 10.39 -5.49 -17.89
CA ASP A 98 10.71 -4.11 -18.30
C ASP A 98 10.13 -3.09 -17.32
N LEU A 99 8.92 -3.35 -16.80
CA LEU A 99 8.23 -2.55 -15.79
C LEU A 99 7.73 -3.45 -14.66
N PHE A 100 7.65 -2.92 -13.46
CA PHE A 100 7.03 -3.64 -12.34
C PHE A 100 6.55 -2.70 -11.24
N THR A 101 5.59 -3.17 -10.45
CA THR A 101 5.08 -2.42 -9.30
C THR A 101 5.53 -3.08 -8.01
N ALA A 102 6.19 -2.32 -7.14
CA ALA A 102 6.66 -2.79 -5.85
C ALA A 102 6.78 -1.62 -4.85
N TYR A 103 7.00 -1.93 -3.59
CA TYR A 103 7.35 -0.90 -2.61
C TYR A 103 8.80 -0.41 -2.83
N PRO A 104 9.11 0.88 -2.55
CA PRO A 104 10.45 1.44 -2.75
C PRO A 104 11.58 0.63 -2.10
N ARG A 105 11.32 -0.06 -1.01
CA ARG A 105 12.28 -0.91 -0.30
C ARG A 105 12.91 -2.02 -1.14
N VAL A 106 12.28 -2.45 -2.24
CA VAL A 106 12.82 -3.53 -3.08
C VAL A 106 14.04 -3.09 -3.89
N ALA A 107 14.23 -1.78 -4.09
CA ALA A 107 15.35 -1.24 -4.89
C ALA A 107 16.72 -1.73 -4.40
N GLU A 108 16.90 -1.79 -3.08
CA GLU A 108 18.14 -2.30 -2.48
C GLU A 108 18.38 -3.78 -2.80
N GLY A 109 17.34 -4.61 -2.66
CA GLY A 109 17.45 -6.06 -2.88
C GLY A 109 17.62 -6.47 -4.35
N ILE A 110 17.11 -5.64 -5.27
CA ILE A 110 17.28 -5.80 -6.73
C ILE A 110 18.66 -5.31 -7.16
N GLY A 111 19.14 -4.20 -6.60
CA GLY A 111 20.29 -3.43 -7.03
C GLY A 111 19.86 -2.20 -7.82
N GLU A 112 20.11 -1.02 -7.26
CA GLU A 112 19.70 0.26 -7.87
C GLU A 112 20.28 0.49 -9.27
N GLU A 113 21.40 -0.15 -9.61
CA GLU A 113 22.04 -0.07 -10.94
C GLU A 113 21.22 -0.74 -12.04
N LEU A 114 20.32 -1.67 -11.69
CA LEU A 114 19.40 -2.32 -12.63
C LEU A 114 18.15 -1.49 -12.90
N LEU A 115 17.97 -0.38 -12.17
CA LEU A 115 16.77 0.45 -12.20
C LEU A 115 16.99 1.72 -12.99
N THR A 116 15.97 2.10 -13.75
CA THR A 116 15.93 3.36 -14.50
C THR A 116 15.79 4.52 -13.52
N ASP A 117 16.59 5.57 -13.72
CA ASP A 117 16.34 6.87 -13.15
C ASP A 117 15.37 7.63 -14.05
N TRP A 118 14.16 7.87 -13.58
CA TRP A 118 13.14 8.56 -14.37
C TRP A 118 13.53 10.01 -14.73
N ASN A 119 14.46 10.62 -13.98
CA ASN A 119 15.06 11.91 -14.39
C ASN A 119 15.87 11.83 -15.70
N GLU A 120 16.26 10.62 -16.15
CA GLU A 120 16.90 10.43 -17.46
C GLU A 120 15.86 10.41 -18.62
N ILE A 121 14.57 10.19 -18.30
CA ILE A 121 13.46 10.11 -19.27
C ILE A 121 12.59 11.37 -19.24
N TYR A 122 12.27 11.87 -18.05
CA TYR A 122 11.42 13.03 -17.82
C TYR A 122 12.20 14.21 -17.28
N SER A 123 11.79 15.42 -17.66
CA SER A 123 12.23 16.65 -17.03
C SER A 123 11.53 16.85 -15.68
N GLU A 124 12.06 17.76 -14.85
CA GLU A 124 11.43 18.14 -13.58
C GLU A 124 9.99 18.68 -13.77
N GLU A 125 9.74 19.42 -14.87
CA GLU A 125 8.41 19.92 -15.23
C GLU A 125 7.43 18.77 -15.56
N GLU A 126 7.88 17.75 -16.28
CA GLU A 126 7.07 16.58 -16.61
C GLU A 126 6.80 15.70 -15.36
N LEU A 127 7.74 15.60 -14.43
CA LEU A 127 7.55 14.88 -13.17
C LEU A 127 6.63 15.63 -12.20
N SER A 128 6.53 16.96 -12.31
CA SER A 128 5.67 17.76 -11.42
C SER A 128 4.17 17.55 -11.64
N VAL A 129 3.75 16.71 -12.57
CA VAL A 129 2.34 16.29 -12.70
C VAL A 129 1.92 15.29 -11.62
N PHE A 130 2.88 14.62 -10.99
CA PHE A 130 2.61 13.68 -9.90
C PHE A 130 2.47 14.43 -8.56
N VAL A 131 1.63 13.91 -7.66
CA VAL A 131 1.48 14.45 -6.30
C VAL A 131 2.84 14.44 -5.58
N ASP A 132 3.29 15.61 -5.12
CA ASP A 132 4.64 15.83 -4.57
C ASP A 132 5.03 14.83 -3.49
N ASP A 133 4.16 14.61 -2.49
CA ASP A 133 4.42 13.68 -1.38
C ASP A 133 4.51 12.22 -1.85
N PHE A 134 3.78 11.86 -2.91
CA PHE A 134 3.83 10.52 -3.50
C PHE A 134 5.08 10.33 -4.35
N LEU A 135 5.46 11.35 -5.12
CA LEU A 135 6.67 11.33 -5.95
C LEU A 135 7.93 11.27 -5.08
N ALA A 136 7.94 12.00 -3.95
CA ALA A 136 9.08 12.05 -3.04
C ALA A 136 9.47 10.68 -2.47
N GLU A 137 8.51 9.76 -2.29
CA GLU A 137 8.77 8.38 -1.84
C GLU A 137 9.67 7.60 -2.82
N GLY A 138 9.58 7.94 -4.12
CA GLY A 138 10.37 7.33 -5.18
C GLY A 138 11.79 7.86 -5.33
N ASN A 139 12.17 8.89 -4.56
CA ASN A 139 13.53 9.42 -4.57
C ASN A 139 14.42 8.59 -3.66
N ILE A 140 15.17 7.67 -4.24
CA ILE A 140 16.06 6.74 -3.55
C ILE A 140 17.50 7.08 -3.91
N SER A 141 18.35 7.33 -2.92
CA SER A 141 19.76 7.69 -3.11
C SER A 141 19.98 8.90 -4.04
N GLY A 142 19.01 9.84 -4.07
CA GLY A 142 19.06 11.05 -4.92
C GLY A 142 18.68 10.81 -6.39
N ARG A 143 18.09 9.65 -6.73
CA ARG A 143 17.58 9.27 -8.04
C ARG A 143 16.08 9.02 -7.95
N GLN A 144 15.32 9.44 -8.95
CA GLN A 144 13.89 9.13 -9.03
C GLN A 144 13.70 7.73 -9.62
N LEU A 145 13.72 6.70 -8.76
CA LEU A 145 13.66 5.31 -9.22
C LEU A 145 12.23 4.80 -9.44
N THR A 146 11.22 5.48 -8.90
CA THR A 146 9.82 5.05 -9.06
C THR A 146 8.88 6.21 -9.35
N LEU A 147 7.73 5.89 -9.97
CA LEU A 147 6.63 6.82 -10.19
C LEU A 147 5.36 6.36 -9.47
N PRO A 148 4.62 7.28 -8.82
CA PRO A 148 3.40 6.95 -8.09
C PRO A 148 2.18 6.95 -9.02
N ILE A 149 1.98 5.90 -9.81
CA ILE A 149 0.80 5.80 -10.70
C ILE A 149 -0.52 5.68 -9.93
N ALA A 150 -0.49 5.13 -8.72
CA ALA A 150 -1.58 5.14 -7.75
C ALA A 150 -1.04 4.82 -6.35
N LYS A 151 -1.68 5.39 -5.33
CA LYS A 151 -1.32 5.17 -3.92
C LYS A 151 -2.54 4.66 -3.14
N SER A 152 -2.33 4.22 -1.91
CA SER A 152 -3.40 3.83 -0.99
C SER A 152 -3.11 4.35 0.42
N THR A 153 -4.08 4.22 1.30
CA THR A 153 -3.94 4.56 2.71
C THR A 153 -4.63 3.51 3.57
N GLU A 154 -4.58 3.64 4.88
CA GLU A 154 -5.35 2.80 5.79
C GLU A 154 -6.68 3.45 6.14
N LEU A 155 -7.75 2.64 6.16
CA LEU A 155 -9.10 3.03 6.50
C LEU A 155 -9.72 2.01 7.45
N LEU A 156 -10.73 2.44 8.19
CA LEU A 156 -11.52 1.56 9.03
C LEU A 156 -12.79 1.11 8.29
N PHE A 157 -12.91 -0.18 8.07
CA PHE A 157 -14.08 -0.83 7.48
C PHE A 157 -14.98 -1.36 8.59
N VAL A 158 -16.28 -1.04 8.55
CA VAL A 158 -17.26 -1.42 9.57
C VAL A 158 -18.46 -2.11 8.94
N ASN A 159 -18.79 -3.30 9.41
CA ASN A 159 -20.05 -3.95 9.14
C ASN A 159 -21.15 -3.26 9.97
N LYS A 160 -21.76 -2.25 9.37
CA LYS A 160 -22.75 -1.42 10.05
C LYS A 160 -23.97 -2.23 10.53
N THR A 161 -24.39 -3.22 9.78
CA THR A 161 -25.51 -4.08 10.15
C THR A 161 -25.26 -4.85 11.45
N LEU A 162 -24.07 -5.44 11.60
CA LEU A 162 -23.71 -6.16 12.83
C LEU A 162 -23.37 -5.19 13.96
N PHE A 163 -22.73 -4.08 13.64
CA PHE A 163 -22.44 -3.03 14.61
C PHE A 163 -23.70 -2.41 15.21
N ASP A 164 -24.71 -2.09 14.41
CA ASP A 164 -25.97 -1.50 14.89
C ASP A 164 -26.70 -2.42 15.89
N ARG A 165 -26.56 -3.74 15.79
CA ARG A 165 -27.11 -4.70 16.79
C ARG A 165 -26.47 -4.52 18.15
N PHE A 166 -25.15 -4.43 18.18
CA PHE A 166 -24.40 -4.20 19.40
C PHE A 166 -24.65 -2.79 19.94
N ALA A 167 -24.58 -1.77 19.11
CA ALA A 167 -24.76 -0.37 19.48
C ALA A 167 -26.13 -0.10 20.14
N ASN A 168 -27.19 -0.73 19.64
CA ASN A 168 -28.56 -0.59 20.20
C ASN A 168 -28.67 -1.08 21.66
N GLU A 169 -27.83 -2.01 22.09
CA GLU A 169 -27.85 -2.60 23.42
C GLU A 169 -26.77 -2.02 24.34
N SER A 170 -25.63 -1.60 23.81
CA SER A 170 -24.47 -1.17 24.57
C SER A 170 -24.40 0.34 24.80
N GLY A 171 -25.03 1.15 23.92
CA GLY A 171 -24.97 2.60 23.94
C GLY A 171 -23.76 3.19 23.21
N PHE A 172 -22.87 2.39 22.64
CA PHE A 172 -21.81 2.85 21.74
C PHE A 172 -22.40 3.40 20.43
N SER A 173 -21.61 4.19 19.73
CA SER A 173 -22.01 4.84 18.47
C SER A 173 -20.87 4.82 17.46
N VAL A 174 -21.16 5.18 16.21
CA VAL A 174 -20.13 5.32 15.15
C VAL A 174 -19.02 6.31 15.54
N LYS A 175 -19.29 7.28 16.42
CA LYS A 175 -18.28 8.24 16.88
C LYS A 175 -17.16 7.58 17.71
N ASP A 176 -17.44 6.47 18.36
CA ASP A 176 -16.45 5.77 19.18
C ASP A 176 -15.38 5.11 18.30
N PHE A 177 -15.61 4.99 16.97
CA PHE A 177 -14.60 4.60 16.00
C PHE A 177 -13.64 5.74 15.59
N GLU A 178 -13.90 6.99 15.97
CA GLU A 178 -13.03 8.11 15.58
C GLU A 178 -11.68 8.11 16.34
N THR A 179 -11.63 7.43 17.50
CA THR A 179 -10.42 7.32 18.30
C THR A 179 -10.06 5.87 18.60
N PHE A 180 -8.76 5.59 18.76
CA PHE A 180 -8.31 4.27 19.24
C PHE A 180 -8.79 4.01 20.66
N ASP A 181 -8.87 5.04 21.50
CA ASP A 181 -9.36 4.92 22.87
C ASP A 181 -10.80 4.41 22.87
N GLY A 182 -11.69 5.00 22.08
CA GLY A 182 -13.08 4.56 21.93
C GLY A 182 -13.20 3.20 21.25
N LEU A 183 -12.41 2.93 20.20
CA LEU A 183 -12.39 1.65 19.49
C LEU A 183 -11.99 0.49 20.44
N PHE A 184 -10.98 0.68 21.28
CA PHE A 184 -10.49 -0.36 22.18
C PHE A 184 -11.43 -0.59 23.37
N GLU A 185 -12.04 0.47 23.92
CA GLU A 185 -13.11 0.32 24.93
C GLU A 185 -14.29 -0.48 24.36
N MET A 186 -14.69 -0.13 23.13
CA MET A 186 -15.77 -0.82 22.43
C MET A 186 -15.41 -2.27 22.11
N ALA A 187 -14.14 -2.57 21.78
CA ALA A 187 -13.68 -3.92 21.48
C ALA A 187 -13.85 -4.86 22.68
N SER A 188 -13.43 -4.44 23.89
CA SER A 188 -13.62 -5.20 25.12
C SER A 188 -15.10 -5.41 25.45
N ALA A 189 -15.94 -4.36 25.31
CA ALA A 189 -17.38 -4.46 25.55
C ALA A 189 -18.08 -5.40 24.54
N TYR A 190 -17.66 -5.38 23.27
CA TYR A 190 -18.19 -6.27 22.23
C TYR A 190 -17.85 -7.74 22.52
N TYR A 191 -16.63 -8.01 22.98
CA TYR A 191 -16.19 -9.36 23.32
C TYR A 191 -17.06 -9.98 24.41
N GLU A 192 -17.40 -9.21 25.44
CA GLU A 192 -18.33 -9.63 26.50
C GLU A 192 -19.76 -9.81 25.97
N TRP A 193 -20.26 -8.86 25.17
CA TRP A 193 -21.62 -8.89 24.62
C TRP A 193 -21.83 -10.05 23.62
N SER A 194 -20.84 -10.34 22.81
CA SER A 194 -20.90 -11.33 21.72
C SER A 194 -20.59 -12.77 22.16
N ASP A 195 -20.34 -13.01 23.46
CA ASP A 195 -19.89 -14.29 24.00
C ASP A 195 -18.55 -14.77 23.41
N GLY A 196 -17.60 -13.82 23.26
CA GLY A 196 -16.21 -14.10 22.93
C GLY A 196 -15.81 -13.90 21.47
N LYS A 197 -16.58 -13.16 20.68
CA LYS A 197 -16.13 -12.71 19.34
C LYS A 197 -15.32 -11.43 19.44
N ASP A 198 -14.29 -11.33 18.62
CA ASP A 198 -13.52 -10.09 18.46
C ASP A 198 -14.31 -9.04 17.67
N LEU A 199 -14.23 -7.77 18.06
CA LEU A 199 -14.84 -6.65 17.34
C LEU A 199 -14.07 -6.33 16.06
N PHE A 200 -12.74 -6.37 16.17
CA PHE A 200 -11.88 -5.63 15.30
C PHE A 200 -10.58 -6.39 15.00
N GLN A 201 -10.01 -6.19 13.80
CA GLN A 201 -8.66 -6.61 13.43
C GLN A 201 -7.87 -5.45 12.85
N TYR A 202 -6.59 -5.39 13.17
CA TYR A 202 -5.60 -4.59 12.45
C TYR A 202 -4.82 -5.51 11.51
N ASP A 203 -4.80 -5.18 10.21
CA ASP A 203 -4.16 -6.06 9.21
C ASP A 203 -2.64 -6.13 9.31
N ASP A 204 -1.99 -5.13 9.96
CA ASP A 204 -0.53 -5.02 10.05
C ASP A 204 -0.13 -4.27 11.32
N PHE A 205 0.29 -4.99 12.37
CA PHE A 205 0.71 -4.38 13.63
C PHE A 205 1.96 -3.50 13.49
N TYR A 206 2.87 -3.81 12.57
CA TYR A 206 4.01 -2.93 12.33
C TYR A 206 3.56 -1.53 11.90
N ASN A 207 2.57 -1.43 11.00
CA ASN A 207 2.00 -0.16 10.59
C ASN A 207 1.32 0.56 11.77
N TYR A 208 0.56 -0.18 12.58
CA TYR A 208 -0.07 0.36 13.79
C TYR A 208 0.97 1.06 14.70
N PHE A 209 2.05 0.38 15.01
CA PHE A 209 3.11 0.94 15.86
C PHE A 209 3.85 2.09 15.18
N LEU A 210 4.21 1.92 13.91
CA LEU A 210 4.94 2.94 13.14
C LEU A 210 4.21 4.28 13.12
N ILE A 211 2.90 4.24 12.84
CA ILE A 211 2.06 5.44 12.71
C ILE A 211 1.74 6.04 14.09
N ASN A 212 1.35 5.22 15.05
CA ASN A 212 0.88 5.74 16.33
C ASN A 212 2.01 6.22 17.26
N VAL A 213 3.20 5.61 17.18
CA VAL A 213 4.40 6.15 17.84
C VAL A 213 4.78 7.49 17.21
N ALA A 214 4.69 7.61 15.87
CA ALA A 214 4.96 8.87 15.19
C ALA A 214 3.91 9.96 15.53
N ALA A 215 2.64 9.61 15.62
CA ALA A 215 1.56 10.50 16.03
C ALA A 215 1.75 11.06 17.45
N LYS A 216 2.42 10.30 18.32
CA LYS A 216 2.79 10.72 19.69
C LYS A 216 4.14 11.48 19.76
N GLY A 217 4.82 11.67 18.63
CA GLY A 217 6.03 12.52 18.54
C GLY A 217 7.36 11.78 18.64
N ASP A 218 7.40 10.45 18.49
CA ASP A 218 8.63 9.66 18.44
C ASP A 218 8.71 8.80 17.16
N GLU A 219 9.69 7.92 17.04
CA GLU A 219 9.93 7.08 15.87
C GLU A 219 10.12 5.61 16.31
N LEU A 220 9.32 4.71 15.70
CA LEU A 220 9.50 3.26 15.88
C LEU A 220 10.85 2.80 15.31
N ILE A 221 11.29 3.37 14.19
CA ILE A 221 12.56 3.02 13.55
C ILE A 221 13.56 4.15 13.75
N LYS A 222 14.66 3.86 14.44
CA LYS A 222 15.80 4.76 14.62
C LYS A 222 17.09 4.12 14.12
N ASN A 223 17.79 4.78 13.20
CA ASN A 223 19.03 4.26 12.61
C ASN A 223 18.88 2.82 12.04
N GLY A 224 17.77 2.54 11.37
CA GLY A 224 17.48 1.23 10.79
C GLY A 224 17.18 0.11 11.80
N LYS A 225 16.84 0.44 13.04
CA LYS A 225 16.49 -0.53 14.09
C LYS A 225 15.19 -0.17 14.77
N VAL A 226 14.46 -1.18 15.20
CA VAL A 226 13.24 -1.03 16.01
C VAL A 226 13.61 -0.45 17.38
N ASN A 227 12.88 0.58 17.81
CA ASN A 227 13.08 1.28 19.07
C ASN A 227 11.84 1.10 19.98
N CYS A 228 11.89 0.11 20.86
CA CYS A 228 10.82 -0.21 21.81
C CYS A 228 11.00 0.44 23.19
N ASP A 229 12.02 1.28 23.40
CA ASP A 229 12.39 1.76 24.75
C ASP A 229 11.76 3.11 25.11
N THR A 230 10.92 3.68 24.26
CA THR A 230 10.31 5.00 24.48
C THR A 230 9.00 4.90 25.27
N ASN A 231 8.58 6.00 25.89
CA ASN A 231 7.28 6.06 26.55
C ASN A 231 6.15 6.01 25.52
N GLU A 232 6.32 6.66 24.37
CA GLU A 232 5.37 6.69 23.28
C GLU A 232 5.10 5.28 22.74
N PHE A 233 6.16 4.47 22.53
CA PHE A 233 6.01 3.06 22.17
C PHE A 233 5.25 2.28 23.25
N LYS A 234 5.62 2.48 24.51
CA LYS A 234 5.00 1.78 25.64
C LYS A 234 3.51 2.09 25.76
N ASP A 235 3.12 3.37 25.60
CA ASP A 235 1.72 3.79 25.66
C ASP A 235 0.92 3.17 24.52
N VAL A 236 1.46 3.19 23.28
CA VAL A 236 0.85 2.56 22.09
C VAL A 236 0.73 1.03 22.29
N PHE A 237 1.76 0.40 22.90
CA PHE A 237 1.73 -1.03 23.16
C PHE A 237 0.64 -1.42 24.15
N TYR A 238 0.55 -0.74 25.31
CA TYR A 238 -0.47 -1.08 26.32
C TYR A 238 -1.89 -0.87 25.79
N ALA A 239 -2.12 0.17 25.00
CA ALA A 239 -3.43 0.46 24.45
C ALA A 239 -3.98 -0.71 23.60
N ILE A 240 -3.14 -1.37 22.80
CA ILE A 240 -3.58 -2.50 21.97
C ILE A 240 -3.41 -3.85 22.70
N ALA A 241 -2.46 -3.97 23.64
CA ALA A 241 -2.18 -5.22 24.34
C ALA A 241 -3.31 -5.58 25.33
N GLU A 242 -3.89 -4.60 26.01
CA GLU A 242 -4.99 -4.84 26.94
C GLU A 242 -6.18 -5.53 26.26
N PRO A 243 -6.87 -4.92 25.26
CA PRO A 243 -7.96 -5.59 24.55
C PRO A 243 -7.48 -6.75 23.68
N GLY A 244 -6.21 -6.76 23.26
CA GLY A 244 -5.59 -7.88 22.56
C GLY A 244 -5.47 -9.14 23.43
N ILE A 245 -5.16 -9.00 24.71
CA ILE A 245 -5.00 -10.10 25.68
C ILE A 245 -6.35 -10.47 26.31
N GLU A 246 -7.17 -9.51 26.69
CA GLU A 246 -8.48 -9.76 27.27
C GLU A 246 -9.43 -10.40 26.27
N GLY A 247 -9.47 -9.89 25.05
CA GLY A 247 -10.35 -10.23 23.95
C GLY A 247 -10.97 -8.97 23.34
N GLY A 248 -11.39 -9.08 22.06
CA GLY A 248 -12.01 -7.99 21.31
C GLY A 248 -11.20 -7.50 20.12
N ILE A 249 -9.89 -7.74 20.11
CA ILE A 249 -9.01 -7.51 18.94
C ILE A 249 -8.55 -8.86 18.41
N SER A 250 -8.83 -9.15 17.16
CA SER A 250 -8.37 -10.38 16.51
C SER A 250 -6.84 -10.39 16.37
N LEU A 251 -6.25 -11.54 16.69
CA LEU A 251 -4.82 -11.83 16.52
C LEU A 251 -4.62 -12.85 15.38
N TYR A 252 -5.50 -12.81 14.38
CA TYR A 252 -5.43 -13.66 13.20
C TYR A 252 -4.29 -13.18 12.28
N ASP A 253 -3.45 -14.13 11.85
CA ASP A 253 -2.25 -13.87 11.05
C ASP A 253 -2.59 -13.86 9.56
N ASN A 254 -3.57 -13.03 9.15
CA ASN A 254 -3.94 -12.75 7.77
C ASN A 254 -4.88 -11.54 7.72
N PHE A 255 -5.50 -11.26 6.57
CA PHE A 255 -6.33 -10.07 6.36
C PHE A 255 -7.68 -10.14 7.07
N GLY A 256 -8.10 -9.05 7.69
CA GLY A 256 -9.40 -8.91 8.33
C GLY A 256 -10.57 -9.14 7.37
N SER A 257 -10.38 -8.88 6.08
CA SER A 257 -11.37 -9.19 5.05
C SER A 257 -11.73 -10.68 4.96
N ASP A 258 -10.88 -11.60 5.44
CA ASP A 258 -11.22 -13.02 5.50
C ASP A 258 -12.18 -13.34 6.64
N LEU A 259 -11.95 -12.78 7.83
CA LEU A 259 -12.85 -12.91 8.98
C LEU A 259 -14.16 -12.13 8.79
N TRP A 260 -14.12 -11.03 8.01
CA TRP A 260 -15.30 -10.29 7.61
C TRP A 260 -16.31 -11.14 6.85
N LYS A 261 -15.85 -12.01 5.95
CA LYS A 261 -16.69 -12.88 5.12
C LYS A 261 -17.55 -13.85 5.92
N THR A 262 -17.12 -14.19 7.13
CA THR A 262 -17.78 -15.12 8.05
C THR A 262 -18.49 -14.44 9.23
N GLY A 263 -18.31 -13.12 9.38
CA GLY A 263 -18.84 -12.37 10.51
C GLY A 263 -18.17 -12.71 11.84
N ASP A 264 -16.92 -13.17 11.78
CA ASP A 264 -16.11 -13.43 12.98
C ASP A 264 -15.56 -12.14 13.59
N ILE A 265 -15.46 -11.08 12.77
CA ILE A 265 -15.25 -9.69 13.19
C ILE A 265 -16.29 -8.79 12.55
N ILE A 266 -16.50 -7.60 13.12
CA ILE A 266 -17.40 -6.60 12.55
C ILE A 266 -16.68 -5.35 12.05
N SER A 267 -15.39 -5.23 12.30
CA SER A 267 -14.57 -4.12 11.77
C SER A 267 -13.13 -4.55 11.56
N TYR A 268 -12.43 -3.85 10.67
CA TYR A 268 -10.98 -3.99 10.52
C TYR A 268 -10.35 -2.72 9.96
N ILE A 269 -9.08 -2.49 10.30
CA ILE A 269 -8.25 -1.48 9.65
C ILE A 269 -7.33 -2.17 8.65
N GLY A 270 -7.38 -1.69 7.41
CA GLY A 270 -6.56 -2.19 6.33
C GLY A 270 -6.43 -1.18 5.19
N SER A 271 -5.74 -1.58 4.12
CA SER A 271 -5.56 -0.75 2.94
C SER A 271 -6.88 -0.34 2.30
N SER A 272 -6.97 0.88 1.79
CA SER A 272 -8.11 1.34 0.97
C SER A 272 -8.36 0.41 -0.23
N ALA A 273 -7.32 -0.18 -0.83
CA ALA A 273 -7.43 -1.20 -1.87
C ALA A 273 -8.11 -2.51 -1.37
N GLY A 274 -8.21 -2.73 -0.07
CA GLY A 274 -8.96 -3.82 0.55
C GLY A 274 -10.45 -3.80 0.22
N ILE A 275 -10.97 -2.66 -0.25
CA ILE A 275 -12.36 -2.51 -0.70
C ILE A 275 -12.72 -3.54 -1.78
N LEU A 276 -11.80 -3.95 -2.64
CA LEU A 276 -11.99 -5.00 -3.65
C LEU A 276 -12.41 -6.35 -3.03
N TYR A 277 -11.92 -6.64 -1.83
CA TYR A 277 -12.11 -7.92 -1.13
C TYR A 277 -13.20 -7.86 -0.05
N THR A 278 -13.68 -6.66 0.27
CA THR A 278 -14.72 -6.42 1.28
C THR A 278 -16.09 -6.71 0.68
N ARG A 279 -16.75 -7.77 1.13
CA ARG A 279 -18.05 -8.20 0.63
C ARG A 279 -19.19 -7.41 1.29
N ASP A 280 -20.33 -7.34 0.58
CA ASP A 280 -21.61 -6.79 1.06
C ASP A 280 -22.52 -7.87 1.66
N ASP A 281 -21.94 -9.03 2.00
CA ASP A 281 -22.62 -10.14 2.68
C ASP A 281 -21.69 -10.91 3.60
N VAL A 282 -22.30 -11.59 4.57
CA VAL A 282 -21.65 -12.53 5.49
C VAL A 282 -22.22 -13.91 5.25
N THR A 283 -21.37 -14.93 5.21
CA THR A 283 -21.74 -16.34 5.14
C THR A 283 -21.44 -17.01 6.49
N TYR A 284 -22.49 -17.40 7.19
CA TYR A 284 -22.38 -18.05 8.50
C TYR A 284 -22.00 -19.55 8.40
N PRO A 285 -21.55 -20.18 9.50
CA PRO A 285 -21.16 -21.61 9.51
C PRO A 285 -22.28 -22.59 9.10
N ASP A 286 -23.55 -22.19 9.22
CA ASP A 286 -24.70 -22.97 8.76
C ASP A 286 -25.02 -22.79 7.27
N ASN A 287 -24.15 -22.08 6.52
CA ASN A 287 -24.30 -21.65 5.13
C ASN A 287 -25.46 -20.66 4.87
N SER A 288 -26.04 -20.07 5.88
CA SER A 288 -26.91 -18.92 5.70
C SER A 288 -26.11 -17.70 5.28
N VAL A 289 -26.71 -16.87 4.41
CA VAL A 289 -26.07 -15.64 3.90
C VAL A 289 -26.91 -14.45 4.31
N GLU A 290 -26.27 -13.45 4.90
CA GLU A 290 -26.90 -12.20 5.28
C GLU A 290 -26.29 -11.02 4.50
N LYS A 291 -27.13 -10.21 3.85
CA LYS A 291 -26.69 -8.94 3.28
C LYS A 291 -26.44 -7.93 4.38
N ILE A 292 -25.33 -7.22 4.25
CA ILE A 292 -24.90 -6.24 5.24
C ILE A 292 -24.71 -4.87 4.60
N GLU A 293 -24.83 -3.84 5.42
CA GLU A 293 -24.43 -2.47 5.07
C GLU A 293 -22.98 -2.25 5.51
N LEU A 294 -22.14 -1.86 4.54
CA LEU A 294 -20.75 -1.45 4.77
C LEU A 294 -20.73 0.03 5.16
N SER A 295 -19.88 0.38 6.12
CA SER A 295 -19.41 1.74 6.35
C SER A 295 -17.90 1.79 6.24
N VAL A 296 -17.35 2.83 5.61
CA VAL A 296 -15.90 3.09 5.54
C VAL A 296 -15.65 4.41 6.26
N LEU A 297 -14.75 4.39 7.21
CA LEU A 297 -14.47 5.51 8.10
C LEU A 297 -12.99 5.91 7.98
N ALA A 298 -12.68 7.14 8.34
CA ALA A 298 -11.31 7.62 8.48
C ALA A 298 -10.54 6.75 9.49
N TYR A 299 -9.23 6.74 9.34
CA TYR A 299 -8.32 6.08 10.28
C TYR A 299 -8.46 6.69 11.69
N PRO A 300 -8.64 5.88 12.75
CA PRO A 300 -8.74 6.38 14.12
C PRO A 300 -7.47 7.08 14.58
N VAL A 301 -7.58 7.99 15.53
CA VAL A 301 -6.43 8.67 16.14
C VAL A 301 -6.49 8.53 17.66
N PHE A 302 -5.34 8.48 18.35
CA PHE A 302 -5.33 8.55 19.82
C PHE A 302 -5.73 9.96 20.28
N GLU A 303 -6.43 10.06 21.40
CA GLU A 303 -6.79 11.35 21.98
C GLU A 303 -5.55 12.21 22.24
N GLY A 304 -5.55 13.41 21.71
CA GLY A 304 -4.45 14.37 21.84
C GLY A 304 -3.22 14.11 20.98
N ALA A 305 -3.20 13.03 20.18
CA ALA A 305 -2.13 12.77 19.21
C ALA A 305 -2.35 13.54 17.90
N ALA A 306 -1.29 13.74 17.12
CA ALA A 306 -1.39 14.33 15.79
C ALA A 306 -2.06 13.34 14.83
N PRO A 307 -3.09 13.76 14.06
CA PRO A 307 -3.69 12.89 13.07
C PRO A 307 -2.65 12.45 12.04
N THR A 308 -2.34 11.17 12.05
CA THR A 308 -1.31 10.57 11.19
C THR A 308 -1.82 9.24 10.66
N VAL A 309 -1.56 8.95 9.40
CA VAL A 309 -1.97 7.71 8.75
C VAL A 309 -0.87 7.21 7.83
N MET A 310 -0.88 5.91 7.51
CA MET A 310 0.06 5.31 6.58
C MET A 310 -0.23 5.74 5.14
N GLN A 311 0.79 6.24 4.43
CA GLN A 311 0.82 6.26 2.98
C GLN A 311 1.23 4.88 2.49
N ARG A 312 0.35 4.22 1.74
CA ARG A 312 0.57 2.86 1.23
C ARG A 312 0.51 2.84 -0.30
N GLY A 313 0.61 1.65 -0.84
CA GLY A 313 0.55 1.39 -2.27
C GLY A 313 1.93 1.29 -2.90
N VAL A 314 2.05 0.33 -3.80
CA VAL A 314 3.25 0.11 -4.59
C VAL A 314 3.45 1.27 -5.58
N THR A 315 4.67 1.40 -6.09
CA THR A 315 5.07 2.39 -7.09
C THR A 315 5.58 1.69 -8.33
N LEU A 316 5.61 2.38 -9.46
CA LEU A 316 6.06 1.84 -10.74
C LEU A 316 7.57 2.02 -10.90
N PHE A 317 8.28 0.93 -11.07
CA PHE A 317 9.69 0.85 -11.46
C PHE A 317 9.85 0.52 -12.93
N ALA A 318 11.00 0.88 -13.48
CA ALA A 318 11.45 0.43 -14.79
C ALA A 318 12.83 -0.22 -14.71
N HIS A 319 13.03 -1.29 -15.47
CA HIS A 319 14.34 -1.91 -15.68
C HIS A 319 15.18 -1.03 -16.60
N LYS A 320 16.42 -0.77 -16.20
CA LYS A 320 17.36 0.03 -16.98
C LYS A 320 17.72 -0.67 -18.27
N THR A 321 17.56 0.04 -19.39
CA THR A 321 17.89 -0.47 -20.72
C THR A 321 18.54 0.60 -21.60
N ASP A 322 19.47 0.16 -22.45
CA ASP A 322 20.08 1.02 -23.49
C ASP A 322 19.23 1.03 -24.78
N ASP A 323 18.12 0.27 -24.84
CA ASP A 323 17.21 0.26 -25.99
C ASP A 323 16.31 1.52 -25.97
N ALA A 324 16.66 2.48 -26.81
CA ALA A 324 15.94 3.75 -26.93
C ALA A 324 14.46 3.57 -27.35
N LYS A 325 14.09 2.47 -28.02
CA LYS A 325 12.69 2.18 -28.35
C LYS A 325 11.93 1.72 -27.11
N LYS A 326 12.55 0.90 -26.25
CA LYS A 326 11.95 0.50 -24.99
C LYS A 326 11.75 1.71 -24.06
N ASN A 327 12.77 2.57 -23.93
CA ASN A 327 12.63 3.80 -23.14
C ASN A 327 11.48 4.68 -23.66
N LYS A 328 11.38 4.88 -24.99
CA LYS A 328 10.25 5.63 -25.57
C LYS A 328 8.90 4.91 -25.41
N ALA A 329 8.89 3.60 -25.42
CA ALA A 329 7.66 2.83 -25.17
C ALA A 329 7.20 2.93 -23.71
N MET A 330 8.14 2.90 -22.74
CA MET A 330 7.85 3.12 -21.31
C MET A 330 7.27 4.50 -21.08
N GLU A 331 7.89 5.56 -21.64
CA GLU A 331 7.40 6.93 -21.58
C GLU A 331 5.94 7.01 -22.06
N ILE A 332 5.61 6.50 -23.25
CA ILE A 332 4.25 6.51 -23.80
C ILE A 332 3.24 5.78 -22.90
N PHE A 333 3.64 4.67 -22.28
CA PHE A 333 2.76 3.93 -21.41
C PHE A 333 2.54 4.66 -20.07
N VAL A 334 3.59 5.25 -19.50
CA VAL A 334 3.48 6.05 -18.26
C VAL A 334 2.64 7.30 -18.50
N ASP A 335 2.85 8.02 -19.63
CA ASP A 335 2.03 9.18 -19.98
C ASP A 335 0.54 8.82 -20.06
N PHE A 336 0.21 7.64 -20.64
CA PHE A 336 -1.17 7.16 -20.68
C PHE A 336 -1.74 6.90 -19.28
N LEU A 337 -0.96 6.26 -18.38
CA LEU A 337 -1.39 6.00 -17.02
C LEU A 337 -1.52 7.28 -16.17
N ALA A 338 -0.69 8.29 -16.45
CA ALA A 338 -0.67 9.58 -15.77
C ALA A 338 -1.74 10.56 -16.30
N GLU A 339 -2.32 10.28 -17.46
CA GLU A 339 -3.38 11.11 -18.02
C GLU A 339 -4.59 11.10 -17.07
N LYS A 340 -5.20 12.27 -16.88
CA LYS A 340 -6.21 12.54 -15.86
C LYS A 340 -7.33 11.51 -15.82
N ASP A 341 -7.99 11.30 -16.97
CA ASP A 341 -9.20 10.47 -17.01
C ASP A 341 -8.84 8.99 -16.82
N ASN A 342 -7.73 8.52 -17.41
CA ASN A 342 -7.22 7.15 -17.25
C ASN A 342 -6.80 6.88 -15.80
N ASN A 343 -6.15 7.84 -15.15
CA ASN A 343 -5.70 7.70 -13.76
C ASN A 343 -6.89 7.71 -12.78
N ILE A 344 -7.92 8.53 -13.03
CA ILE A 344 -9.18 8.52 -12.27
C ILE A 344 -9.90 7.17 -12.45
N GLU A 345 -10.04 6.69 -13.70
CA GLU A 345 -10.74 5.44 -13.98
C GLU A 345 -10.09 4.25 -13.27
N PHE A 346 -8.77 4.12 -13.40
CA PHE A 346 -8.02 3.08 -12.69
C PHE A 346 -8.18 3.19 -11.17
N ALA A 347 -7.96 4.38 -10.59
CA ALA A 347 -8.03 4.59 -9.15
C ALA A 347 -9.46 4.33 -8.63
N SER A 348 -10.49 4.93 -9.28
CA SER A 348 -11.89 4.84 -8.82
C SER A 348 -12.48 3.43 -8.88
N ALA A 349 -11.92 2.55 -9.72
CA ALA A 349 -12.33 1.15 -9.82
C ALA A 349 -11.57 0.22 -8.85
N SER A 350 -10.48 0.68 -8.25
CA SER A 350 -9.55 -0.18 -7.48
C SER A 350 -9.44 0.14 -5.99
N GLY A 351 -10.02 1.28 -5.54
CA GLY A 351 -9.85 1.76 -4.17
C GLY A 351 -8.47 2.39 -3.90
N TYR A 352 -7.69 2.62 -4.95
CA TYR A 352 -6.45 3.40 -4.89
C TYR A 352 -6.76 4.90 -5.02
N ILE A 353 -5.79 5.71 -4.64
CA ILE A 353 -5.80 7.17 -4.75
C ILE A 353 -5.00 7.54 -6.01
N PRO A 354 -5.51 8.42 -6.88
CA PRO A 354 -4.78 8.86 -8.07
C PRO A 354 -3.39 9.39 -7.74
N GLY A 355 -2.42 9.08 -8.60
CA GLY A 355 -1.01 9.47 -8.41
C GLY A 355 -0.66 10.84 -8.98
N THR A 356 -1.53 11.45 -9.81
CA THR A 356 -1.30 12.76 -10.41
C THR A 356 -2.22 13.82 -9.82
N ASP A 357 -1.74 15.08 -9.73
CA ASP A 357 -2.49 16.19 -9.12
C ASP A 357 -3.83 16.44 -9.80
N GLU A 358 -3.87 16.46 -11.15
CA GLU A 358 -5.12 16.72 -11.88
C GLU A 358 -6.14 15.59 -11.69
N ALA A 359 -5.70 14.33 -11.66
CA ALA A 359 -6.58 13.21 -11.40
C ALA A 359 -7.06 13.18 -9.95
N PHE A 360 -6.15 13.48 -9.02
CA PHE A 360 -6.45 13.59 -7.61
C PHE A 360 -7.53 14.66 -7.36
N GLU A 361 -7.29 15.90 -7.79
CA GLU A 361 -8.27 16.98 -7.68
C GLU A 361 -9.58 16.63 -8.39
N GLY A 362 -9.49 16.02 -9.58
CA GLY A 362 -10.64 15.61 -10.38
C GLY A 362 -11.55 14.63 -9.66
N LEU A 363 -10.98 13.60 -9.01
CA LEU A 363 -11.72 12.61 -8.24
C LEU A 363 -12.38 13.23 -7.00
N PHE A 364 -11.60 13.94 -6.18
CA PHE A 364 -12.08 14.46 -4.89
C PHE A 364 -13.00 15.68 -5.00
N THR A 365 -12.98 16.40 -6.12
CA THR A 365 -13.97 17.47 -6.38
C THR A 365 -15.28 16.98 -6.96
N ASN A 366 -15.36 15.73 -7.45
CA ASN A 366 -16.54 15.15 -8.09
C ASN A 366 -16.85 13.73 -7.59
N LEU A 367 -16.92 13.52 -6.28
CA LEU A 367 -17.23 12.21 -5.69
C LEU A 367 -18.61 11.68 -6.10
N GLU A 368 -19.57 12.54 -6.43
CA GLU A 368 -20.88 12.13 -6.98
C GLU A 368 -20.75 11.40 -8.33
N GLY A 369 -19.67 11.68 -9.09
CA GLY A 369 -19.35 10.99 -10.34
C GLY A 369 -18.86 9.55 -10.17
N VAL A 370 -18.47 9.15 -8.97
CA VAL A 370 -18.12 7.74 -8.67
C VAL A 370 -19.41 6.92 -8.62
N GLU A 371 -19.66 6.13 -9.65
CA GLU A 371 -20.93 5.41 -9.85
C GLU A 371 -21.18 4.36 -8.75
N ASN A 372 -20.15 3.63 -8.35
CA ASN A 372 -20.27 2.58 -7.33
C ASN A 372 -20.30 3.23 -5.92
N PRO A 373 -21.43 3.11 -5.19
CA PRO A 373 -21.59 3.74 -3.87
C PRO A 373 -20.57 3.25 -2.83
N LYS A 374 -20.07 2.03 -2.96
CA LYS A 374 -19.04 1.44 -2.09
C LYS A 374 -17.72 2.20 -2.23
N TYR A 375 -17.30 2.49 -3.47
CA TYR A 375 -16.08 3.27 -3.71
C TYR A 375 -16.27 4.75 -3.38
N ARG A 376 -17.46 5.31 -3.64
CA ARG A 376 -17.77 6.68 -3.24
C ARG A 376 -17.60 6.89 -1.74
N MET A 377 -18.14 6.00 -0.91
CA MET A 377 -18.01 6.03 0.55
C MET A 377 -16.53 5.96 0.98
N LEU A 378 -15.72 5.15 0.30
CA LEU A 378 -14.29 5.06 0.55
C LEU A 378 -13.60 6.39 0.27
N TYR A 379 -13.88 7.03 -0.87
CA TYR A 379 -13.25 8.30 -1.22
C TYR A 379 -13.76 9.47 -0.38
N GLU A 380 -14.99 9.41 0.13
CA GLU A 380 -15.49 10.34 1.15
C GLU A 380 -14.63 10.24 2.43
N ALA A 381 -14.35 9.02 2.91
CA ALA A 381 -13.49 8.81 4.08
C ALA A 381 -12.04 9.27 3.84
N VAL A 382 -11.47 9.02 2.66
CA VAL A 382 -10.14 9.54 2.28
C VAL A 382 -10.15 11.07 2.24
N SER A 383 -11.19 11.68 1.63
CA SER A 383 -11.35 13.13 1.54
C SER A 383 -11.42 13.78 2.93
N ASP A 384 -12.08 13.12 3.89
CA ASP A 384 -12.16 13.61 5.28
C ASP A 384 -10.80 13.65 5.98
N MET A 385 -9.88 12.79 5.60
CA MET A 385 -8.51 12.76 6.14
C MET A 385 -7.59 13.79 5.46
N TYR A 386 -7.84 14.10 4.17
CA TYR A 386 -6.99 14.99 3.41
C TYR A 386 -6.95 16.41 4.01
N GLY A 387 -5.74 16.98 4.13
CA GLY A 387 -5.52 18.27 4.76
C GLY A 387 -5.66 18.30 6.29
N LYS A 388 -6.04 17.17 6.91
CA LYS A 388 -6.14 17.02 8.37
C LYS A 388 -5.08 16.06 8.91
N TYR A 389 -4.76 15.01 8.15
CA TYR A 389 -3.82 13.96 8.53
C TYR A 389 -2.46 14.17 7.85
N THR A 390 -1.41 13.78 8.53
CA THR A 390 -0.10 13.58 7.91
C THR A 390 -0.03 12.16 7.35
N PHE A 391 0.21 12.03 6.06
CA PHE A 391 0.41 10.75 5.39
C PHE A 391 1.90 10.38 5.47
N LYS A 392 2.23 9.29 6.15
CA LYS A 392 3.61 8.84 6.34
C LYS A 392 3.91 7.62 5.48
N PRO A 393 4.94 7.66 4.63
CA PRO A 393 5.39 6.48 3.90
C PRO A 393 6.09 5.48 4.83
N LEU A 394 6.20 4.23 4.36
CA LEU A 394 7.02 3.21 5.00
C LEU A 394 8.49 3.63 4.97
N PRO A 395 9.24 3.50 6.08
CA PRO A 395 10.66 3.80 6.09
C PRO A 395 11.45 2.79 5.26
N VAL A 396 12.36 3.29 4.41
CA VAL A 396 13.27 2.48 3.61
C VAL A 396 14.63 2.42 4.31
N PHE A 397 15.05 1.21 4.67
CA PHE A 397 16.35 0.93 5.29
C PHE A 397 16.71 -0.55 5.06
N GLU A 398 17.97 -0.90 5.27
CA GLU A 398 18.48 -2.26 5.06
C GLU A 398 17.64 -3.32 5.77
N ASN A 399 17.18 -4.32 5.04
CA ASN A 399 16.30 -5.40 5.51
C ASN A 399 14.92 -4.93 6.05
N SER A 400 14.44 -3.73 5.68
CA SER A 400 13.18 -3.17 6.20
C SER A 400 11.98 -4.11 6.04
N SER A 401 11.87 -4.85 4.93
CA SER A 401 10.82 -5.84 4.70
C SER A 401 10.86 -7.00 5.71
N ALA A 402 12.07 -7.51 5.99
CA ALA A 402 12.25 -8.59 6.97
C ALA A 402 11.93 -8.11 8.39
N VAL A 403 12.36 -6.89 8.73
CA VAL A 403 12.08 -6.26 10.05
C VAL A 403 10.57 -6.06 10.24
N GLN A 404 9.87 -5.55 9.22
CA GLN A 404 8.41 -5.40 9.25
C GLN A 404 7.71 -6.72 9.55
N LYS A 405 8.02 -7.75 8.77
CA LYS A 405 7.41 -9.09 8.90
C LYS A 405 7.73 -9.76 10.24
N GLU A 406 8.98 -9.64 10.70
CA GLU A 406 9.40 -10.18 11.98
C GLU A 406 8.70 -9.45 13.15
N PHE A 407 8.59 -8.12 13.08
CA PHE A 407 7.94 -7.34 14.12
C PHE A 407 6.44 -7.68 14.22
N ASP A 408 5.75 -7.72 13.10
CA ASP A 408 4.33 -8.06 13.03
C ASP A 408 4.07 -9.47 13.62
N GLY A 409 4.82 -10.47 13.15
CA GLY A 409 4.74 -11.84 13.66
C GLY A 409 5.11 -11.96 15.14
N ASN A 410 6.07 -11.19 15.65
CA ASN A 410 6.41 -11.16 17.07
C ASN A 410 5.27 -10.60 17.93
N VAL A 411 4.66 -9.48 17.52
CA VAL A 411 3.53 -8.88 18.24
C VAL A 411 2.36 -9.87 18.30
N THR A 412 1.94 -10.42 17.14
CA THR A 412 0.85 -11.38 17.03
C THR A 412 1.09 -12.62 17.92
N ASN A 413 2.28 -13.21 17.87
CA ASN A 413 2.62 -14.40 18.65
C ASN A 413 2.68 -14.14 20.15
N ILE A 414 3.25 -13.00 20.57
CA ILE A 414 3.38 -12.63 21.99
C ILE A 414 2.00 -12.37 22.58
N LEU A 415 1.16 -11.58 21.92
CA LEU A 415 -0.19 -11.29 22.38
C LEU A 415 -1.09 -12.54 22.38
N SER A 416 -0.98 -13.42 21.38
CA SER A 416 -1.72 -14.69 21.33
C SER A 416 -1.37 -15.62 22.49
N LYS A 417 -0.09 -15.73 22.84
CA LYS A 417 0.35 -16.51 24.02
C LYS A 417 -0.15 -15.89 25.31
N ALA A 418 -0.07 -14.56 25.43
CA ALA A 418 -0.55 -13.86 26.62
C ALA A 418 -2.06 -14.01 26.78
N ARG A 419 -2.85 -13.94 25.69
CA ARG A 419 -4.30 -14.19 25.68
C ARG A 419 -4.62 -15.60 26.19
N ALA A 420 -3.91 -16.61 25.67
CA ALA A 420 -4.12 -18.00 26.10
C ALA A 420 -3.81 -18.20 27.60
N GLU A 421 -2.75 -17.57 28.12
CA GLU A 421 -2.40 -17.58 29.55
C GLU A 421 -3.44 -16.83 30.38
N TYR A 422 -3.91 -15.67 29.89
CA TYR A 422 -4.97 -14.90 30.57
C TYR A 422 -6.25 -15.71 30.73
N GLN A 423 -6.73 -16.29 29.63
CA GLN A 423 -7.95 -17.11 29.64
C GLN A 423 -7.82 -18.32 30.61
N ALA A 424 -6.67 -18.99 30.62
CA ALA A 424 -6.43 -20.10 31.50
C ALA A 424 -6.44 -19.69 32.98
N ARG A 425 -5.81 -18.58 33.34
CA ARG A 425 -5.72 -18.06 34.69
C ARG A 425 -7.08 -17.55 35.23
N VAL A 426 -7.79 -16.80 34.37
CA VAL A 426 -9.15 -16.31 34.71
C VAL A 426 -10.14 -17.48 34.86
N TYR A 427 -10.04 -18.51 34.01
CA TYR A 427 -10.89 -19.70 34.09
C TYR A 427 -10.74 -20.44 35.42
N VAL A 428 -9.55 -20.47 36.03
CA VAL A 428 -9.34 -21.09 37.35
C VAL A 428 -9.61 -20.13 38.51
N GLY A 429 -10.13 -18.91 38.23
CA GLY A 429 -10.63 -17.98 39.22
C GLY A 429 -9.62 -16.93 39.71
N GLU A 430 -8.50 -16.72 39.00
CA GLU A 430 -7.62 -15.58 39.28
C GLU A 430 -8.32 -14.25 38.93
N ASP A 431 -8.01 -13.20 39.70
CA ASP A 431 -8.59 -11.88 39.48
C ASP A 431 -8.06 -11.24 38.18
N LYS A 432 -8.97 -10.99 37.24
CA LYS A 432 -8.64 -10.40 35.92
C LYS A 432 -7.91 -9.06 36.03
N ASN A 433 -8.25 -8.24 37.03
CA ASN A 433 -7.61 -6.93 37.21
C ASN A 433 -6.15 -7.04 37.71
N THR A 434 -5.74 -8.21 38.19
CA THR A 434 -4.35 -8.50 38.55
C THR A 434 -3.62 -9.18 37.40
N VAL A 435 -4.27 -10.14 36.72
CA VAL A 435 -3.67 -10.96 35.68
C VAL A 435 -3.38 -10.15 34.42
N LEU A 436 -4.30 -9.29 33.98
CA LEU A 436 -4.17 -8.54 32.73
C LEU A 436 -2.96 -7.60 32.72
N PRO A 437 -2.77 -6.69 33.70
CA PRO A 437 -1.60 -5.83 33.75
C PRO A 437 -0.27 -6.60 33.84
N GLU A 438 -0.24 -7.70 34.58
CA GLU A 438 0.95 -8.57 34.68
C GLU A 438 1.33 -9.14 33.29
N LEU A 439 0.35 -9.63 32.54
CA LEU A 439 0.59 -10.21 31.23
C LEU A 439 0.93 -9.15 30.18
N CYS A 440 0.36 -7.96 30.25
CA CYS A 440 0.73 -6.83 29.39
C CYS A 440 2.21 -6.44 29.63
N GLU A 441 2.65 -6.34 30.88
CA GLU A 441 4.05 -6.03 31.20
C GLU A 441 5.00 -7.15 30.74
N LYS A 442 4.62 -8.41 30.95
CA LYS A 442 5.38 -9.58 30.47
C LYS A 442 5.51 -9.58 28.95
N ALA A 443 4.40 -9.32 28.24
CA ALA A 443 4.38 -9.24 26.78
C ALA A 443 5.26 -8.09 26.25
N LEU A 444 5.21 -6.90 26.85
CA LEU A 444 6.09 -5.78 26.52
C LEU A 444 7.56 -6.14 26.68
N ASN A 445 7.92 -6.75 27.82
CA ASN A 445 9.30 -7.13 28.11
C ASN A 445 9.79 -8.24 27.15
N GLU A 446 8.93 -9.20 26.78
CA GLU A 446 9.25 -10.20 25.77
C GLU A 446 9.50 -9.55 24.40
N LEU A 447 8.64 -8.62 23.97
CA LEU A 447 8.82 -7.90 22.71
C LEU A 447 10.11 -7.08 22.69
N LYS A 448 10.38 -6.31 23.74
CA LYS A 448 11.64 -5.55 23.89
C LYS A 448 12.90 -6.42 23.83
N SER A 449 12.81 -7.66 24.31
CA SER A 449 13.94 -8.58 24.28
C SER A 449 14.32 -9.11 22.90
N LYS A 450 13.48 -8.82 21.88
CA LYS A 450 13.72 -9.18 20.48
C LYS A 450 14.56 -8.13 19.75
N TYR A 451 14.52 -6.89 20.20
CA TYR A 451 15.12 -5.71 19.58
C TYR A 451 16.09 -5.00 20.54
#